data_c470c43c11ec49ff482af722b0806393
#
_entry.id   c470c43c11ec49ff482af722b0806393
#
_cell.length_a   1.000
_cell.length_b   1.000
_cell.length_c   1.000
_cell.angle_alpha   90.00
_cell.angle_beta   90.00
_cell.angle_gamma   90.00
#
_symmetry.space_group_name_H-M   'P 1'
#
loop_
_entity.id
_entity.type
_entity.pdbx_description
1 polymer ?
#
loop_
_entity_poly.entity_id
_entity_poly.type
_entity_poly.pdbx_seq_one_letter_code
_entity_poly.pdbx_strand_id
1 'polypeptide(L)'
;MTKKIFRSTVAVGLAVLAASLVIIMGALYSYFGKLQEQQLKDELSIAAAAMAEGDGMSYLTRLDSDNYRITWLRADGVVLYDTRADAATMENHAQREEVRQALANGAGESSRYSNTMLTKMLYYAQRLPDGTVLRLSASRVTAGAVLLGMLQPILLVIAAALILSGLLASRVSKRIVEPLNRLDLEHPLENEAYEELSPLLRRLEHQRRQIDQQMSALRRRSEEFEQITASMTEGLVLLDNSGTVLSINPAAQAVLGTDSACVGQPLVAVERDTAVSRALRDAMESGRAETCMEKDGREYQFDMTRIQADGETVGAVLLTFDVTEQTFAQRNRREFTANVSHELKTPLQGIIGSAELLESGMVQPEDMPRFVGHIRSEAQRLVTLINDIIRLSELDEGGALPMEPVELLTLCRDTTAGLSAAAEKRHVIVSVTGEEVTVPGVRRLLSEVFANLCDNAIKYNVDGGSVAIHVSRKGDNACVTVSDTGIGIPAEHQSRVFERFYRVDKSHSKSSGGTGLGLSIVKHAAAYHHGTVELDSREGKGTTFTVTLPLNQ
;
A
#
# COMPACT_ATOMS: atom_id res chain seq x y z
N MET A 1 -2.67 -35.31 -14.84
CA MET A 1 -3.37 -36.39 -14.12
C MET A 1 -3.77 -37.54 -15.01
N THR A 2 -4.37 -37.33 -16.16
CA THR A 2 -4.86 -38.34 -17.13
C THR A 2 -3.87 -39.46 -17.47
N LYS A 3 -2.63 -39.13 -17.85
CA LYS A 3 -1.61 -40.14 -18.21
C LYS A 3 -1.21 -41.05 -17.04
N LYS A 4 -1.24 -40.53 -15.78
CA LYS A 4 -0.90 -41.33 -14.59
C LYS A 4 -2.02 -42.32 -14.25
N ILE A 5 -3.27 -41.87 -14.28
CA ILE A 5 -4.45 -42.73 -14.01
C ILE A 5 -4.56 -43.79 -15.10
N PHE A 6 -4.42 -43.41 -16.38
CA PHE A 6 -4.43 -44.33 -17.49
C PHE A 6 -3.39 -45.45 -17.32
N ARG A 7 -2.13 -45.10 -17.07
CA ARG A 7 -1.04 -46.05 -16.86
C ARG A 7 -1.28 -46.99 -15.68
N SER A 8 -1.80 -46.42 -14.56
CA SER A 8 -2.12 -47.22 -13.36
C SER A 8 -3.25 -48.21 -13.61
N THR A 9 -4.33 -47.81 -14.30
CA THR A 9 -5.47 -48.70 -14.59
C THR A 9 -5.06 -49.82 -15.54
N VAL A 10 -4.27 -49.52 -16.56
CA VAL A 10 -3.72 -50.54 -17.47
C VAL A 10 -2.79 -51.49 -16.76
N ALA A 11 -1.90 -50.99 -15.88
CA ALA A 11 -0.96 -51.81 -15.10
C ALA A 11 -1.68 -52.78 -14.15
N VAL A 12 -2.74 -52.30 -13.46
CA VAL A 12 -3.56 -53.16 -12.60
C VAL A 12 -4.28 -54.24 -13.40
N GLY A 13 -4.87 -53.87 -14.55
CA GLY A 13 -5.53 -54.82 -15.45
C GLY A 13 -4.55 -55.90 -15.95
N LEU A 14 -3.34 -55.52 -16.34
CA LEU A 14 -2.31 -56.47 -16.75
C LEU A 14 -1.85 -57.38 -15.61
N ALA A 15 -1.70 -56.85 -14.40
CA ALA A 15 -1.31 -57.67 -13.22
C ALA A 15 -2.36 -58.71 -12.86
N VAL A 16 -3.64 -58.33 -12.89
CA VAL A 16 -4.77 -59.25 -12.66
C VAL A 16 -4.84 -60.32 -13.72
N LEU A 17 -4.65 -59.93 -15.00
CA LEU A 17 -4.63 -60.86 -16.13
C LEU A 17 -3.49 -61.87 -15.99
N ALA A 18 -2.27 -61.39 -15.68
CA ALA A 18 -1.10 -62.28 -15.50
C ALA A 18 -1.34 -63.30 -14.35
N ALA A 19 -1.83 -62.81 -13.22
CA ALA A 19 -2.15 -63.66 -12.07
C ALA A 19 -3.22 -64.73 -12.43
N SER A 20 -4.30 -64.31 -13.12
CA SER A 20 -5.36 -65.22 -13.59
C SER A 20 -4.82 -66.29 -14.54
N LEU A 21 -3.94 -65.87 -15.49
CA LEU A 21 -3.34 -66.74 -16.48
C LEU A 21 -2.46 -67.81 -15.82
N VAL A 22 -1.67 -67.47 -14.83
CA VAL A 22 -0.86 -68.40 -14.04
C VAL A 22 -1.74 -69.45 -13.33
N ILE A 23 -2.80 -69.01 -12.68
CA ILE A 23 -3.76 -69.90 -11.97
C ILE A 23 -4.44 -70.85 -12.95
N ILE A 24 -4.97 -70.31 -14.06
CA ILE A 24 -5.68 -71.11 -15.07
C ILE A 24 -4.73 -72.14 -15.69
N MET A 25 -3.47 -71.73 -16.03
CA MET A 25 -2.48 -72.60 -16.61
C MET A 25 -2.11 -73.74 -15.67
N GLY A 26 -1.92 -73.42 -14.36
CA GLY A 26 -1.68 -74.44 -13.32
C GLY A 26 -2.83 -75.47 -13.21
N ALA A 27 -4.06 -74.97 -13.24
CA ALA A 27 -5.26 -75.81 -13.17
C ALA A 27 -5.37 -76.72 -14.41
N LEU A 28 -5.17 -76.18 -15.61
CA LEU A 28 -5.23 -76.91 -16.87
C LEU A 28 -4.13 -77.98 -16.91
N TYR A 29 -2.90 -77.63 -16.54
CA TYR A 29 -1.81 -78.58 -16.46
C TYR A 29 -2.13 -79.77 -15.54
N SER A 30 -2.67 -79.48 -14.38
CA SER A 30 -3.11 -80.53 -13.44
C SER A 30 -4.26 -81.37 -13.99
N TYR A 31 -5.23 -80.73 -14.63
CA TYR A 31 -6.39 -81.40 -15.24
C TYR A 31 -6.00 -82.33 -16.39
N PHE A 32 -5.20 -81.82 -17.34
CA PHE A 32 -4.74 -82.64 -18.49
C PHE A 32 -3.83 -83.81 -18.02
N GLY A 33 -2.99 -83.56 -16.98
CA GLY A 33 -2.16 -84.61 -16.40
C GLY A 33 -3.03 -85.78 -15.83
N LYS A 34 -4.08 -85.45 -15.08
CA LYS A 34 -5.01 -86.47 -14.56
C LYS A 34 -5.82 -87.19 -15.65
N LEU A 35 -6.24 -86.41 -16.64
CA LEU A 35 -6.97 -86.97 -17.76
C LEU A 35 -6.13 -87.97 -18.53
N GLN A 36 -4.86 -87.63 -18.80
CA GLN A 36 -3.91 -88.53 -19.49
C GLN A 36 -3.65 -89.79 -18.66
N GLU A 37 -3.47 -89.69 -17.32
CA GLU A 37 -3.34 -90.83 -16.45
C GLU A 37 -4.55 -91.78 -16.51
N GLN A 38 -5.75 -91.20 -16.48
CA GLN A 38 -6.98 -92.00 -16.55
C GLN A 38 -7.12 -92.69 -17.91
N GLN A 39 -6.85 -91.96 -19.02
CA GLN A 39 -6.88 -92.53 -20.38
C GLN A 39 -5.92 -93.70 -20.54
N LEU A 40 -4.70 -93.56 -20.03
CA LEU A 40 -3.70 -94.66 -20.10
C LEU A 40 -4.12 -95.87 -19.30
N LYS A 41 -4.77 -95.71 -18.15
CA LYS A 41 -5.32 -96.83 -17.33
C LYS A 41 -6.48 -97.51 -18.05
N ASP A 42 -7.36 -96.73 -18.65
CA ASP A 42 -8.50 -97.23 -19.40
C ASP A 42 -8.04 -98.03 -20.65
N GLU A 43 -7.06 -97.48 -21.41
CA GLU A 43 -6.47 -98.13 -22.55
C GLU A 43 -5.79 -99.45 -22.15
N LEU A 44 -5.04 -99.45 -21.08
CA LEU A 44 -4.39 -100.65 -20.56
C LEU A 44 -5.43 -101.72 -20.15
N SER A 45 -6.51 -101.29 -19.49
CA SER A 45 -7.61 -102.21 -19.09
C SER A 45 -8.33 -102.82 -20.27
N ILE A 46 -8.59 -102.01 -21.32
CA ILE A 46 -9.21 -102.50 -22.57
C ILE A 46 -8.26 -103.50 -23.28
N ALA A 47 -6.96 -103.13 -23.40
CA ALA A 47 -6.00 -104.02 -24.02
C ALA A 47 -5.83 -105.34 -23.19
N ALA A 48 -5.85 -105.27 -21.90
CA ALA A 48 -5.77 -106.43 -21.02
C ALA A 48 -7.00 -107.38 -21.15
N ALA A 49 -8.21 -106.77 -21.23
CA ALA A 49 -9.45 -107.56 -21.46
C ALA A 49 -9.45 -108.25 -22.85
N ALA A 50 -9.04 -107.50 -23.90
CA ALA A 50 -8.96 -108.09 -25.23
C ALA A 50 -7.91 -109.22 -25.32
N MET A 51 -6.83 -109.13 -24.58
CA MET A 51 -5.87 -110.23 -24.54
C MET A 51 -6.33 -111.44 -23.75
N ALA A 52 -7.22 -111.27 -22.79
CA ALA A 52 -7.80 -112.32 -22.03
C ALA A 52 -8.85 -113.15 -22.73
N GLU A 53 -9.57 -112.61 -23.71
CA GLU A 53 -10.68 -113.19 -24.44
C GLU A 53 -10.29 -113.80 -25.80
N GLY A 54 -9.10 -113.55 -26.39
CA GLY A 54 -8.70 -113.96 -27.72
C GLY A 54 -7.27 -114.28 -27.92
N ASP A 55 -6.82 -114.33 -29.18
CA ASP A 55 -5.40 -114.37 -29.55
C ASP A 55 -4.72 -113.05 -29.27
N GLY A 56 -4.14 -112.89 -28.13
CA GLY A 56 -3.50 -111.70 -27.63
C GLY A 56 -2.43 -111.15 -28.59
N MET A 57 -1.68 -112.02 -29.24
CA MET A 57 -0.63 -111.58 -30.21
C MET A 57 -1.22 -110.92 -31.44
N SER A 58 -2.35 -111.48 -32.02
CA SER A 58 -3.05 -110.89 -33.12
C SER A 58 -3.67 -109.55 -32.79
N TYR A 59 -4.12 -109.33 -31.56
CA TYR A 59 -4.64 -108.05 -31.08
C TYR A 59 -3.47 -106.99 -30.95
N LEU A 60 -2.35 -107.31 -30.33
CA LEU A 60 -1.19 -106.43 -30.17
C LEU A 60 -0.55 -106.04 -31.50
N THR A 61 -0.51 -106.95 -32.49
CA THR A 61 0.06 -106.62 -33.83
C THR A 61 -0.83 -105.71 -34.67
N ARG A 62 -2.13 -105.66 -34.39
CA ARG A 62 -3.12 -104.77 -35.06
C ARG A 62 -3.25 -103.42 -34.38
N LEU A 63 -2.73 -103.28 -33.18
CA LEU A 63 -2.80 -102.06 -32.37
C LEU A 63 -1.70 -101.09 -32.85
N ASP A 64 -2.11 -100.14 -33.70
CA ASP A 64 -1.27 -99.05 -34.16
C ASP A 64 -1.50 -97.86 -33.21
N SER A 65 -0.56 -97.60 -32.31
CA SER A 65 -0.63 -96.43 -31.38
C SER A 65 0.66 -95.66 -31.33
N ASP A 66 0.59 -94.45 -31.91
CA ASP A 66 1.72 -93.49 -31.86
C ASP A 66 1.88 -92.85 -30.48
N ASN A 67 0.83 -92.88 -29.63
CA ASN A 67 0.81 -92.14 -28.40
C ASN A 67 1.31 -92.90 -27.16
N TYR A 68 1.34 -94.25 -27.25
CA TYR A 68 1.79 -95.10 -26.13
C TYR A 68 2.50 -96.36 -26.68
N ARG A 69 3.37 -96.89 -25.84
CA ARG A 69 4.10 -98.14 -26.11
C ARG A 69 3.53 -99.25 -25.23
N ILE A 70 3.22 -100.36 -25.83
CA ILE A 70 2.76 -101.57 -25.13
C ILE A 70 3.86 -102.61 -25.14
N THR A 71 4.12 -103.22 -24.01
CA THR A 71 5.08 -104.28 -23.81
C THR A 71 4.34 -105.44 -23.13
N TRP A 72 4.35 -106.64 -23.73
CA TRP A 72 3.84 -107.83 -23.13
C TRP A 72 4.94 -108.65 -22.55
N LEU A 73 4.79 -109.06 -21.30
CA LEU A 73 5.83 -109.71 -20.46
C LEU A 73 5.36 -111.04 -19.90
N ARG A 74 6.21 -112.01 -19.87
CA ARG A 74 6.01 -113.26 -19.12
C ARG A 74 6.15 -112.99 -17.60
N ALA A 75 5.65 -113.82 -16.77
CA ALA A 75 5.69 -113.68 -15.33
C ALA A 75 7.11 -113.58 -14.75
N ASP A 76 8.14 -114.12 -15.44
CA ASP A 76 9.54 -113.97 -15.10
C ASP A 76 10.20 -112.65 -15.62
N GLY A 77 9.41 -111.81 -16.26
CA GLY A 77 9.84 -110.52 -16.77
C GLY A 77 10.48 -110.54 -18.15
N VAL A 78 10.50 -111.66 -18.86
CA VAL A 78 10.96 -111.75 -20.27
C VAL A 78 9.92 -111.10 -21.12
N VAL A 79 10.37 -110.27 -22.06
CA VAL A 79 9.55 -109.57 -23.03
C VAL A 79 9.08 -110.53 -24.11
N LEU A 80 7.73 -110.69 -24.29
CA LEU A 80 7.12 -111.54 -25.31
C LEU A 80 6.84 -110.76 -26.59
N TYR A 81 6.41 -109.51 -26.41
CA TYR A 81 6.12 -108.60 -27.51
C TYR A 81 6.26 -107.16 -27.08
N ASP A 82 6.72 -106.30 -27.98
CA ASP A 82 6.76 -104.85 -27.76
C ASP A 82 6.42 -104.10 -29.05
N THR A 83 5.59 -103.04 -28.98
CA THR A 83 5.12 -102.26 -30.13
C THR A 83 6.15 -101.43 -30.83
N ARG A 84 7.31 -101.17 -30.16
CA ARG A 84 8.35 -100.24 -30.65
C ARG A 84 9.78 -100.82 -30.77
N ALA A 85 10.00 -101.97 -30.17
CA ALA A 85 11.32 -102.56 -30.14
C ALA A 85 11.20 -104.08 -30.37
N ASP A 86 12.25 -104.70 -30.88
CA ASP A 86 12.33 -106.17 -31.04
C ASP A 86 12.45 -106.79 -29.62
N ALA A 87 11.42 -107.60 -29.27
CA ALA A 87 11.35 -108.25 -27.95
C ALA A 87 12.61 -109.12 -27.62
N ALA A 88 13.28 -109.71 -28.66
CA ALA A 88 14.45 -110.50 -28.51
C ALA A 88 15.72 -109.73 -28.05
N THR A 89 15.74 -108.40 -28.26
CA THR A 89 16.83 -107.50 -27.89
C THR A 89 16.63 -106.79 -26.55
N MET A 90 15.50 -107.03 -25.93
CA MET A 90 15.14 -106.29 -24.72
C MET A 90 15.61 -107.01 -23.44
N GLU A 91 16.09 -106.19 -22.49
CA GLU A 91 16.47 -106.71 -21.15
C GLU A 91 15.23 -107.22 -20.40
N ASN A 92 15.47 -108.04 -19.41
CA ASN A 92 14.43 -108.53 -18.56
C ASN A 92 13.84 -107.44 -17.69
N HIS A 93 12.51 -107.26 -17.72
CA HIS A 93 11.76 -106.21 -17.05
C HIS A 93 11.21 -106.62 -15.64
N ALA A 94 11.59 -107.78 -15.10
CA ALA A 94 11.05 -108.26 -13.78
C ALA A 94 11.34 -107.25 -12.64
N GLN A 95 12.45 -106.52 -12.69
CA GLN A 95 12.83 -105.55 -11.65
C GLN A 95 12.19 -104.16 -11.81
N ARG A 96 11.42 -103.95 -12.88
CA ARG A 96 10.71 -102.71 -13.07
C ARG A 96 9.60 -102.55 -12.07
N GLU A 97 9.52 -101.38 -11.43
CA GLU A 97 8.61 -101.15 -10.28
C GLU A 97 7.16 -101.41 -10.68
N GLU A 98 6.65 -100.95 -11.76
CA GLU A 98 5.32 -101.13 -12.30
C GLU A 98 5.05 -102.63 -12.56
N VAL A 99 6.04 -103.42 -13.05
CA VAL A 99 5.90 -104.81 -13.33
C VAL A 99 5.85 -105.60 -12.02
N ARG A 100 6.71 -105.29 -11.09
CA ARG A 100 6.77 -105.92 -9.76
C ARG A 100 5.45 -105.73 -8.98
N GLN A 101 4.91 -104.46 -9.05
CA GLN A 101 3.62 -104.13 -8.42
C GLN A 101 2.47 -104.91 -9.10
N ALA A 102 2.46 -104.98 -10.44
CA ALA A 102 1.45 -105.69 -11.21
C ALA A 102 1.46 -107.19 -10.87
N LEU A 103 2.62 -107.81 -10.73
CA LEU A 103 2.77 -109.20 -10.34
C LEU A 103 2.26 -109.50 -8.90
N ALA A 104 2.52 -108.57 -7.95
CA ALA A 104 2.09 -108.69 -6.56
C ALA A 104 0.63 -108.35 -6.34
N ASN A 105 0.13 -107.25 -6.90
CA ASN A 105 -1.17 -106.62 -6.60
C ASN A 105 -2.19 -106.67 -7.77
N GLY A 106 -1.82 -107.26 -8.90
CA GLY A 106 -2.66 -107.29 -10.08
C GLY A 106 -2.49 -106.10 -10.99
N ALA A 107 -2.15 -104.96 -10.46
CA ALA A 107 -1.80 -103.70 -11.24
C ALA A 107 -0.65 -102.97 -10.60
N GLY A 108 0.14 -102.25 -11.37
CA GLY A 108 1.28 -101.44 -10.94
C GLY A 108 1.46 -100.18 -11.77
N GLU A 109 1.95 -99.17 -11.14
CA GLU A 109 2.24 -97.88 -11.80
C GLU A 109 3.57 -97.32 -11.35
N SER A 110 4.28 -96.68 -12.28
CA SER A 110 5.47 -95.91 -11.95
C SER A 110 5.70 -94.73 -12.90
N SER A 111 6.44 -93.76 -12.46
CA SER A 111 6.82 -92.67 -13.34
C SER A 111 8.32 -92.41 -13.23
N ARG A 112 8.98 -92.30 -14.34
CA ARG A 112 10.45 -92.11 -14.43
C ARG A 112 10.80 -91.05 -15.43
N TYR A 113 11.85 -90.27 -15.18
CA TYR A 113 12.42 -89.36 -16.15
C TYR A 113 13.29 -90.16 -17.11
N SER A 114 12.96 -90.06 -18.38
CA SER A 114 13.77 -90.69 -19.47
C SER A 114 14.93 -89.76 -19.83
N ASN A 115 16.16 -90.17 -19.52
CA ASN A 115 17.35 -89.42 -19.91
C ASN A 115 17.54 -89.39 -21.42
N THR A 116 16.96 -90.34 -22.18
CA THR A 116 17.05 -90.44 -23.62
C THR A 116 16.02 -89.53 -24.32
N MET A 117 14.83 -89.39 -23.77
CA MET A 117 13.74 -88.58 -24.36
C MET A 117 13.54 -87.24 -23.66
N LEU A 118 14.28 -86.93 -22.57
CA LEU A 118 14.17 -85.69 -21.77
C LEU A 118 12.73 -85.41 -21.28
N THR A 119 11.94 -86.50 -21.13
CA THR A 119 10.53 -86.38 -20.71
C THR A 119 10.23 -87.33 -19.56
N LYS A 120 9.27 -86.98 -18.75
CA LYS A 120 8.75 -87.86 -17.70
C LYS A 120 7.84 -88.91 -18.37
N MET A 121 8.24 -90.18 -18.24
CA MET A 121 7.46 -91.31 -18.76
C MET A 121 6.57 -91.88 -17.66
N LEU A 122 5.32 -92.14 -18.03
CA LEU A 122 4.35 -92.83 -17.18
C LEU A 122 4.30 -94.29 -17.62
N TYR A 123 4.31 -95.18 -16.64
CA TYR A 123 4.31 -96.63 -16.85
C TYR A 123 3.16 -97.20 -16.03
N TYR A 124 2.26 -97.95 -16.74
CA TYR A 124 1.21 -98.72 -16.11
C TYR A 124 1.38 -100.16 -16.50
N ALA A 125 1.16 -101.09 -15.56
CA ALA A 125 1.27 -102.53 -15.81
C ALA A 125 0.06 -103.24 -15.17
N GLN A 126 -0.49 -104.23 -15.90
CA GLN A 126 -1.62 -105.06 -15.37
C GLN A 126 -1.29 -106.53 -15.59
N ARG A 127 -1.50 -107.29 -14.58
CA ARG A 127 -1.39 -108.74 -14.66
C ARG A 127 -2.60 -109.37 -15.29
N LEU A 128 -2.37 -110.22 -16.29
CA LEU A 128 -3.36 -110.93 -17.04
C LEU A 128 -3.77 -112.27 -16.29
N PRO A 129 -4.94 -112.90 -16.61
CA PRO A 129 -5.38 -114.16 -15.96
C PRO A 129 -4.42 -115.29 -16.17
N ASP A 130 -3.68 -115.31 -17.31
CA ASP A 130 -2.66 -116.30 -17.63
C ASP A 130 -1.34 -116.15 -16.85
N GLY A 131 -1.23 -115.13 -16.03
CA GLY A 131 -0.06 -114.82 -15.20
C GLY A 131 0.96 -113.94 -15.90
N THR A 132 0.77 -113.58 -17.19
CA THR A 132 1.60 -112.64 -17.88
C THR A 132 1.27 -111.20 -17.51
N VAL A 133 2.08 -110.22 -17.88
CA VAL A 133 1.92 -108.80 -17.56
C VAL A 133 1.89 -107.96 -18.84
N LEU A 134 0.82 -107.20 -18.99
CA LEU A 134 0.77 -106.15 -20.04
C LEU A 134 1.20 -104.85 -19.43
N ARG A 135 2.18 -104.20 -20.07
CA ARG A 135 2.73 -102.91 -19.62
C ARG A 135 2.47 -101.87 -20.70
N LEU A 136 1.95 -100.71 -20.32
CA LEU A 136 1.78 -99.54 -21.18
C LEU A 136 2.66 -98.41 -20.69
N SER A 137 3.27 -97.71 -21.64
CA SER A 137 4.10 -96.52 -21.32
C SER A 137 3.82 -95.40 -22.26
N ALA A 138 3.72 -94.19 -21.73
CA ALA A 138 3.51 -92.98 -22.51
C ALA A 138 4.31 -91.81 -21.91
N SER A 139 4.67 -90.86 -22.80
CA SER A 139 5.31 -89.63 -22.31
C SER A 139 4.26 -88.72 -21.65
N ARG A 140 4.58 -88.21 -20.47
CA ARG A 140 3.74 -87.23 -19.81
C ARG A 140 3.76 -85.94 -20.61
N VAL A 141 2.57 -85.33 -20.86
CA VAL A 141 2.48 -84.04 -21.51
C VAL A 141 3.27 -83.02 -20.71
N THR A 142 4.23 -82.36 -21.31
CA THR A 142 5.04 -81.35 -20.60
C THR A 142 4.30 -80.01 -20.52
N ALA A 143 4.56 -79.26 -19.46
CA ALA A 143 4.00 -77.93 -19.29
C ALA A 143 4.26 -77.01 -20.53
N GLY A 144 5.42 -77.22 -21.17
CA GLY A 144 5.77 -76.48 -22.40
C GLY A 144 4.88 -76.80 -23.61
N ALA A 145 4.48 -78.12 -23.79
CA ALA A 145 3.59 -78.51 -24.87
C ALA A 145 2.15 -77.92 -24.66
N VAL A 146 1.65 -77.89 -23.41
CA VAL A 146 0.37 -77.27 -23.07
C VAL A 146 0.44 -75.76 -23.30
N LEU A 147 1.55 -75.10 -22.91
CA LEU A 147 1.78 -73.70 -23.18
C LEU A 147 1.79 -73.39 -24.67
N LEU A 148 2.50 -74.15 -25.46
CA LEU A 148 2.60 -73.94 -26.89
C LEU A 148 1.25 -74.12 -27.59
N GLY A 149 0.46 -75.12 -27.19
CA GLY A 149 -0.90 -75.36 -27.72
C GLY A 149 -1.91 -74.26 -27.36
N MET A 150 -1.65 -73.56 -26.22
CA MET A 150 -2.52 -72.48 -25.76
C MET A 150 -2.05 -71.09 -26.14
N LEU A 151 -0.91 -70.99 -26.87
CA LEU A 151 -0.31 -69.66 -27.21
C LEU A 151 -1.28 -68.77 -27.94
N GLN A 152 -2.00 -69.31 -28.95
CA GLN A 152 -2.95 -68.52 -29.74
C GLN A 152 -4.13 -67.97 -28.93
N PRO A 153 -4.86 -68.76 -28.12
CA PRO A 153 -5.93 -68.24 -27.27
C PRO A 153 -5.42 -67.26 -26.19
N ILE A 154 -4.23 -67.48 -25.62
CA ILE A 154 -3.61 -66.58 -24.66
C ILE A 154 -3.34 -65.22 -25.28
N LEU A 155 -2.73 -65.16 -26.46
CA LEU A 155 -2.47 -63.90 -27.17
C LEU A 155 -3.78 -63.17 -27.52
N LEU A 156 -4.83 -63.89 -27.85
CA LEU A 156 -6.13 -63.29 -28.14
C LEU A 156 -6.75 -62.67 -26.89
N VAL A 157 -6.69 -63.36 -25.74
CA VAL A 157 -7.18 -62.84 -24.45
C VAL A 157 -6.35 -61.63 -24.02
N ILE A 158 -5.04 -61.65 -24.16
CA ILE A 158 -4.18 -60.50 -23.84
C ILE A 158 -4.55 -59.30 -24.72
N ALA A 159 -4.71 -59.51 -26.04
CA ALA A 159 -5.10 -58.44 -26.96
C ALA A 159 -6.47 -57.83 -26.60
N ALA A 160 -7.45 -58.69 -26.33
CA ALA A 160 -8.79 -58.25 -25.92
C ALA A 160 -8.76 -57.47 -24.59
N ALA A 161 -7.98 -57.93 -23.60
CA ALA A 161 -7.82 -57.27 -22.32
C ALA A 161 -7.13 -55.92 -22.45
N LEU A 162 -6.11 -55.80 -23.30
CA LEU A 162 -5.44 -54.53 -23.58
C LEU A 162 -6.39 -53.51 -24.23
N ILE A 163 -7.18 -53.95 -25.21
CA ILE A 163 -8.18 -53.12 -25.89
C ILE A 163 -9.24 -52.65 -24.86
N LEU A 164 -9.80 -53.58 -24.11
CA LEU A 164 -10.82 -53.27 -23.10
C LEU A 164 -10.29 -52.35 -21.99
N SER A 165 -9.10 -52.61 -21.49
CA SER A 165 -8.43 -51.78 -20.52
C SER A 165 -8.16 -50.36 -21.04
N GLY A 166 -7.72 -50.25 -22.30
CA GLY A 166 -7.53 -48.95 -22.95
C GLY A 166 -8.82 -48.16 -23.13
N LEU A 167 -9.91 -48.84 -23.55
CA LEU A 167 -11.23 -48.23 -23.67
C LEU A 167 -11.79 -47.76 -22.31
N LEU A 168 -11.70 -48.59 -21.29
CA LEU A 168 -12.11 -48.26 -19.91
C LEU A 168 -11.29 -47.09 -19.35
N ALA A 169 -9.97 -47.16 -19.47
CA ALA A 169 -9.09 -46.10 -19.01
C ALA A 169 -9.34 -44.77 -19.72
N SER A 170 -9.62 -44.80 -21.02
CA SER A 170 -10.01 -43.61 -21.80
C SER A 170 -11.33 -43.04 -21.32
N ARG A 171 -12.31 -43.89 -21.09
CA ARG A 171 -13.65 -43.48 -20.63
C ARG A 171 -13.65 -42.91 -19.22
N VAL A 172 -12.90 -43.52 -18.30
CA VAL A 172 -12.70 -43.02 -16.93
C VAL A 172 -11.95 -41.68 -16.96
N SER A 173 -10.90 -41.58 -17.78
CA SER A 173 -10.12 -40.34 -17.91
C SER A 173 -10.98 -39.18 -18.41
N LYS A 174 -11.79 -39.41 -19.47
CA LYS A 174 -12.69 -38.36 -20.00
C LYS A 174 -13.80 -38.00 -19.01
N ARG A 175 -14.38 -38.97 -18.34
CA ARG A 175 -15.53 -38.73 -17.45
C ARG A 175 -15.14 -38.09 -16.11
N ILE A 176 -13.97 -38.40 -15.55
CA ILE A 176 -13.56 -37.92 -14.20
C ILE A 176 -12.60 -36.73 -14.29
N VAL A 177 -11.64 -36.78 -15.20
CA VAL A 177 -10.53 -35.80 -15.19
C VAL A 177 -10.82 -34.57 -16.04
N GLU A 178 -11.56 -34.72 -17.12
CA GLU A 178 -11.87 -33.61 -18.02
C GLU A 178 -12.76 -32.55 -17.36
N PRO A 179 -13.83 -32.88 -16.63
CA PRO A 179 -14.61 -31.90 -15.88
C PRO A 179 -13.79 -31.19 -14.77
N LEU A 180 -12.87 -31.92 -14.12
CA LEU A 180 -12.00 -31.33 -13.11
C LEU A 180 -11.02 -30.31 -13.69
N ASN A 181 -10.51 -30.54 -14.90
CA ASN A 181 -9.60 -29.63 -15.58
C ASN A 181 -10.29 -28.41 -16.21
N ARG A 182 -11.60 -28.46 -16.37
CA ARG A 182 -12.43 -27.38 -16.92
C ARG A 182 -13.12 -26.54 -15.85
N LEU A 183 -12.79 -26.77 -14.54
CA LEU A 183 -13.34 -25.98 -13.46
C LEU A 183 -12.97 -24.50 -13.65
N ASP A 184 -13.98 -23.65 -13.74
CA ASP A 184 -13.82 -22.22 -13.67
C ASP A 184 -13.57 -21.82 -12.21
N LEU A 185 -12.36 -21.34 -11.93
CA LEU A 185 -11.96 -20.86 -10.62
C LEU A 185 -12.40 -19.42 -10.37
N GLU A 186 -12.82 -18.72 -11.43
CA GLU A 186 -13.37 -17.38 -11.27
C GLU A 186 -14.84 -17.42 -10.81
N HIS A 187 -15.58 -18.46 -11.22
CA HIS A 187 -16.95 -18.68 -10.79
C HIS A 187 -17.15 -20.10 -10.21
N PRO A 188 -16.59 -20.36 -9.00
CA PRO A 188 -16.56 -21.72 -8.46
C PRO A 188 -17.92 -22.37 -8.30
N LEU A 189 -18.97 -21.60 -7.97
CA LEU A 189 -20.32 -22.13 -7.74
C LEU A 189 -21.13 -22.36 -9.02
N GLU A 190 -20.70 -21.82 -10.17
CA GLU A 190 -21.35 -22.01 -11.47
C GLU A 190 -20.89 -23.28 -12.19
N ASN A 191 -19.89 -23.97 -11.61
CA ASN A 191 -19.40 -25.21 -12.19
C ASN A 191 -20.42 -26.35 -11.98
N GLU A 192 -20.86 -26.98 -13.07
CA GLU A 192 -21.53 -28.27 -13.06
C GLU A 192 -20.54 -29.39 -12.74
N ALA A 193 -20.11 -29.46 -11.49
CA ALA A 193 -19.15 -30.45 -11.02
C ALA A 193 -19.83 -31.52 -10.15
N TYR A 194 -19.09 -32.58 -9.83
CA TYR A 194 -19.56 -33.64 -8.94
C TYR A 194 -19.98 -33.08 -7.58
N GLU A 195 -21.05 -33.63 -6.99
CA GLU A 195 -21.55 -33.20 -5.67
C GLU A 195 -20.47 -33.24 -4.58
N GLU A 196 -19.53 -34.18 -4.70
CA GLU A 196 -18.40 -34.35 -3.77
C GLU A 196 -17.42 -33.15 -3.79
N LEU A 197 -17.41 -32.36 -4.83
CA LEU A 197 -16.59 -31.15 -4.96
C LEU A 197 -17.27 -29.89 -4.41
N SER A 198 -18.58 -29.92 -4.18
CA SER A 198 -19.34 -28.78 -3.66
C SER A 198 -18.75 -28.15 -2.38
N PRO A 199 -18.28 -28.92 -1.38
CA PRO A 199 -17.66 -28.32 -0.19
C PRO A 199 -16.36 -27.56 -0.51
N LEU A 200 -15.57 -28.08 -1.46
CA LEU A 200 -14.32 -27.45 -1.90
C LEU A 200 -14.60 -26.15 -2.67
N LEU A 201 -15.55 -26.20 -3.60
CA LEU A 201 -15.96 -25.04 -4.42
C LEU A 201 -16.54 -23.92 -3.54
N ARG A 202 -17.36 -24.25 -2.54
CA ARG A 202 -17.85 -23.27 -1.53
C ARG A 202 -16.72 -22.66 -0.72
N ARG A 203 -15.71 -23.42 -0.35
CA ARG A 203 -14.56 -22.92 0.40
C ARG A 203 -13.70 -21.98 -0.46
N LEU A 204 -13.49 -22.30 -1.73
CA LEU A 204 -12.79 -21.44 -2.69
C LEU A 204 -13.54 -20.12 -2.90
N GLU A 205 -14.86 -20.17 -3.10
CA GLU A 205 -15.69 -18.98 -3.21
C GLU A 205 -15.62 -18.10 -1.97
N HIS A 206 -15.67 -18.71 -0.78
CA HIS A 206 -15.53 -17.96 0.48
C HIS A 206 -14.17 -17.27 0.61
N GLN A 207 -13.07 -17.97 0.29
CA GLN A 207 -11.73 -17.40 0.31
C GLN A 207 -11.58 -16.26 -0.71
N ARG A 208 -12.11 -16.43 -1.92
CA ARG A 208 -12.12 -15.40 -2.94
C ARG A 208 -12.84 -14.14 -2.46
N ARG A 209 -14.06 -14.29 -1.95
CA ARG A 209 -14.82 -13.15 -1.39
C ARG A 209 -14.07 -12.45 -0.27
N GLN A 210 -13.39 -13.20 0.58
CA GLN A 210 -12.57 -12.63 1.64
C GLN A 210 -11.39 -11.82 1.10
N ILE A 211 -10.70 -12.33 0.08
CA ILE A 211 -9.61 -11.62 -0.60
C ILE A 211 -10.15 -10.35 -1.27
N ASP A 212 -11.25 -10.42 -2.01
CA ASP A 212 -11.87 -9.28 -2.68
C ASP A 212 -12.30 -8.20 -1.66
N GLN A 213 -12.87 -8.59 -0.53
CA GLN A 213 -13.20 -7.69 0.57
C GLN A 213 -11.97 -7.02 1.17
N GLN A 214 -10.89 -7.77 1.41
CA GLN A 214 -9.63 -7.23 1.92
C GLN A 214 -8.98 -6.26 0.92
N MET A 215 -8.96 -6.62 -0.35
CA MET A 215 -8.44 -5.75 -1.42
C MET A 215 -9.25 -4.47 -1.56
N SER A 216 -10.59 -4.58 -1.49
CA SER A 216 -11.48 -3.41 -1.55
C SER A 216 -11.32 -2.50 -0.31
N ALA A 217 -11.13 -3.09 0.88
CA ALA A 217 -10.86 -2.35 2.10
C ALA A 217 -9.51 -1.63 2.07
N LEU A 218 -8.46 -2.30 1.54
CA LEU A 218 -7.14 -1.69 1.34
C LEU A 218 -7.19 -0.53 0.34
N ARG A 219 -7.88 -0.71 -0.80
CA ARG A 219 -8.07 0.36 -1.79
C ARG A 219 -8.78 1.56 -1.18
N ARG A 220 -9.90 1.34 -0.46
CA ARG A 220 -10.61 2.43 0.24
C ARG A 220 -9.70 3.19 1.19
N ARG A 221 -8.93 2.48 2.02
CA ARG A 221 -8.01 3.14 2.96
C ARG A 221 -6.94 3.98 2.24
N SER A 222 -6.43 3.47 1.10
CA SER A 222 -5.48 4.22 0.29
C SER A 222 -6.12 5.46 -0.32
N GLU A 223 -7.33 5.33 -0.89
CA GLU A 223 -8.09 6.44 -1.47
C GLU A 223 -8.47 7.49 -0.39
N GLU A 224 -8.92 7.04 0.79
CA GLU A 224 -9.21 7.91 1.94
C GLU A 224 -7.95 8.69 2.38
N PHE A 225 -6.81 8.02 2.48
CA PHE A 225 -5.55 8.67 2.82
C PHE A 225 -5.15 9.71 1.77
N GLU A 226 -5.24 9.37 0.47
CA GLU A 226 -4.96 10.32 -0.61
C GLU A 226 -5.90 11.52 -0.59
N GLN A 227 -7.21 11.32 -0.36
CA GLN A 227 -8.19 12.40 -0.26
C GLN A 227 -7.92 13.32 0.94
N ILE A 228 -7.63 12.74 2.10
CA ILE A 228 -7.30 13.52 3.31
C ILE A 228 -6.05 14.37 3.03
N THR A 229 -4.98 13.78 2.56
CA THR A 229 -3.73 14.49 2.30
C THR A 229 -3.85 15.51 1.18
N ALA A 230 -4.68 15.25 0.16
CA ALA A 230 -4.95 16.20 -0.92
C ALA A 230 -5.75 17.42 -0.48
N SER A 231 -6.59 17.29 0.56
CA SER A 231 -7.40 18.40 1.11
C SER A 231 -6.68 19.25 2.17
N MET A 232 -5.48 18.82 2.60
CA MET A 232 -4.68 19.57 3.57
C MET A 232 -4.13 20.85 2.95
N THR A 233 -4.11 21.92 3.74
CA THR A 233 -3.45 23.18 3.39
C THR A 233 -1.95 23.12 3.64
N GLU A 234 -1.56 22.28 4.57
CA GLU A 234 -0.16 22.01 4.88
C GLU A 234 0.46 21.06 3.87
N GLY A 235 1.67 21.36 3.45
CA GLY A 235 2.41 20.44 2.60
C GLY A 235 2.88 19.22 3.38
N LEU A 236 2.69 18.04 2.81
CA LEU A 236 3.13 16.76 3.37
C LEU A 236 4.01 16.02 2.36
N VAL A 237 5.21 15.62 2.79
CA VAL A 237 6.10 14.73 2.04
C VAL A 237 6.49 13.56 2.95
N LEU A 238 6.33 12.34 2.45
CA LEU A 238 6.85 11.14 3.10
C LEU A 238 8.15 10.74 2.42
N LEU A 239 9.16 10.46 3.24
CA LEU A 239 10.49 10.09 2.80
C LEU A 239 10.86 8.71 3.35
N ASP A 240 11.62 7.95 2.58
CA ASP A 240 12.24 6.72 3.06
C ASP A 240 13.47 7.01 3.95
N ASN A 241 14.12 5.96 4.42
CA ASN A 241 15.32 6.06 5.26
C ASN A 241 16.55 6.66 4.55
N SER A 242 16.52 6.75 3.22
CA SER A 242 17.56 7.38 2.39
C SER A 242 17.24 8.83 2.03
N GLY A 243 16.07 9.35 2.42
CA GLY A 243 15.58 10.68 2.07
C GLY A 243 14.95 10.76 0.67
N THR A 244 14.54 9.61 0.09
CA THR A 244 13.82 9.55 -1.18
C THR A 244 12.34 9.80 -0.97
N VAL A 245 11.71 10.58 -1.83
CA VAL A 245 10.28 10.91 -1.77
C VAL A 245 9.43 9.67 -2.06
N LEU A 246 8.66 9.22 -1.08
CA LEU A 246 7.69 8.14 -1.21
C LEU A 246 6.31 8.66 -1.61
N SER A 247 5.91 9.80 -1.08
CA SER A 247 4.63 10.43 -1.36
C SER A 247 4.71 11.93 -1.12
N ILE A 248 3.93 12.70 -1.87
CA ILE A 248 3.85 14.16 -1.77
C ILE A 248 2.41 14.59 -2.05
N ASN A 249 1.86 15.48 -1.21
CA ASN A 249 0.52 16.03 -1.43
C ASN A 249 0.56 17.30 -2.31
N PRO A 250 -0.59 17.75 -2.86
CA PRO A 250 -0.65 18.92 -3.73
C PRO A 250 -0.13 20.21 -3.08
N ALA A 251 -0.34 20.39 -1.76
CA ALA A 251 0.15 21.57 -1.06
C ALA A 251 1.70 21.61 -1.03
N ALA A 252 2.35 20.47 -0.74
CA ALA A 252 3.81 20.37 -0.79
C ALA A 252 4.35 20.54 -2.23
N GLN A 253 3.64 20.03 -3.23
CA GLN A 253 4.02 20.24 -4.64
C GLN A 253 4.06 21.74 -4.97
N ALA A 254 3.05 22.49 -4.54
CA ALA A 254 2.99 23.93 -4.75
C ALA A 254 4.14 24.67 -4.04
N VAL A 255 4.43 24.33 -2.78
CA VAL A 255 5.52 24.93 -1.99
C VAL A 255 6.89 24.60 -2.59
N LEU A 256 7.14 23.34 -2.95
CA LEU A 256 8.43 22.90 -3.49
C LEU A 256 8.59 23.25 -4.98
N GLY A 257 7.50 23.61 -5.68
CA GLY A 257 7.52 23.95 -7.11
C GLY A 257 7.76 22.71 -7.98
N THR A 258 7.19 21.56 -7.60
CA THR A 258 7.34 20.27 -8.26
C THR A 258 5.97 19.64 -8.55
N ASP A 259 5.98 18.50 -9.16
CA ASP A 259 4.79 17.66 -9.39
C ASP A 259 4.99 16.24 -8.84
N SER A 260 4.05 15.35 -9.08
CA SER A 260 4.11 13.95 -8.64
C SER A 260 5.26 13.14 -9.25
N ALA A 261 5.94 13.63 -10.29
CA ALA A 261 7.11 12.96 -10.90
C ALA A 261 8.36 13.00 -10.00
N CYS A 262 8.33 13.78 -8.91
CA CYS A 262 9.40 13.78 -7.91
C CYS A 262 9.38 12.52 -6.99
N VAL A 263 8.33 11.73 -7.01
CA VAL A 263 8.27 10.46 -6.28
C VAL A 263 9.36 9.50 -6.80
N GLY A 264 10.12 8.93 -5.89
CA GLY A 264 11.29 8.11 -6.19
C GLY A 264 12.58 8.91 -6.39
N GLN A 265 12.56 10.24 -6.26
CA GLN A 265 13.75 11.08 -6.30
C GLN A 265 14.18 11.48 -4.87
N PRO A 266 15.48 11.69 -4.62
CA PRO A 266 15.95 12.24 -3.35
C PRO A 266 15.38 13.65 -3.13
N LEU A 267 14.97 13.98 -1.89
CA LEU A 267 14.44 15.31 -1.56
C LEU A 267 15.41 16.44 -1.94
N VAL A 268 16.72 16.22 -1.81
CA VAL A 268 17.76 17.19 -2.20
C VAL A 268 17.81 17.50 -3.71
N ALA A 269 17.23 16.66 -4.54
CA ALA A 269 17.09 16.93 -5.98
C ALA A 269 15.84 17.79 -6.27
N VAL A 270 14.80 17.66 -5.42
CA VAL A 270 13.55 18.41 -5.52
C VAL A 270 13.71 19.80 -4.91
N GLU A 271 14.28 19.89 -3.70
CA GLU A 271 14.58 21.15 -3.01
C GLU A 271 16.08 21.24 -2.71
N ARG A 272 16.70 22.25 -3.32
CA ARG A 272 18.16 22.42 -3.29
C ARG A 272 18.66 23.29 -2.14
N ASP A 273 17.75 23.83 -1.33
CA ASP A 273 18.16 24.64 -0.18
C ASP A 273 18.99 23.79 0.80
N THR A 274 20.15 24.36 1.18
CA THR A 274 21.09 23.69 2.08
C THR A 274 20.55 23.59 3.50
N ALA A 275 19.67 24.51 3.92
CA ALA A 275 19.04 24.48 5.24
C ALA A 275 18.05 23.31 5.33
N VAL A 276 17.24 23.08 4.29
CA VAL A 276 16.32 21.95 4.18
C VAL A 276 17.08 20.62 4.18
N SER A 277 18.17 20.54 3.41
CA SER A 277 19.02 19.33 3.37
C SER A 277 19.71 19.04 4.70
N ARG A 278 20.11 20.09 5.45
CA ARG A 278 20.68 19.95 6.79
C ARG A 278 19.62 19.50 7.79
N ALA A 279 18.48 20.16 7.80
CA ALA A 279 17.36 19.80 8.68
C ALA A 279 16.91 18.35 8.49
N LEU A 280 16.92 17.83 7.25
CA LEU A 280 16.61 16.41 7.00
C LEU A 280 17.64 15.49 7.69
N ARG A 281 18.94 15.76 7.56
CA ARG A 281 19.97 14.96 8.24
C ARG A 281 19.82 15.02 9.75
N ASP A 282 19.65 16.25 10.29
CA ASP A 282 19.49 16.46 11.72
C ASP A 282 18.24 15.73 12.25
N ALA A 283 17.13 15.74 11.51
CA ALA A 283 15.93 15.00 11.87
C ALA A 283 16.16 13.48 11.86
N MET A 284 16.87 12.96 10.87
CA MET A 284 17.19 11.52 10.81
C MET A 284 18.09 11.07 11.96
N GLU A 285 18.99 11.92 12.44
CA GLU A 285 19.89 11.65 13.57
C GLU A 285 19.23 11.90 14.93
N SER A 286 18.67 13.10 15.15
CA SER A 286 18.14 13.57 16.43
C SER A 286 16.66 13.27 16.65
N GLY A 287 15.92 12.90 15.59
CA GLY A 287 14.50 12.58 15.62
C GLY A 287 13.59 13.70 15.10
N ARG A 288 13.93 14.97 15.26
CA ARG A 288 13.16 16.11 14.75
C ARG A 288 14.08 17.28 14.43
N ALA A 289 13.77 18.01 13.38
CA ALA A 289 14.41 19.28 13.05
C ALA A 289 13.43 20.21 12.36
N GLU A 290 13.65 21.52 12.53
CA GLU A 290 12.82 22.57 11.93
C GLU A 290 13.74 23.56 11.19
N THR A 291 13.25 24.09 10.07
CA THR A 291 13.91 25.18 9.37
C THR A 291 12.89 26.07 8.69
N CYS A 292 13.24 27.33 8.42
CA CYS A 292 12.41 28.25 7.66
C CYS A 292 13.09 28.60 6.36
N MET A 293 12.31 28.80 5.31
CA MET A 293 12.76 29.21 3.97
C MET A 293 11.83 30.27 3.42
N GLU A 294 12.42 31.31 2.81
CA GLU A 294 11.67 32.31 2.03
C GLU A 294 11.64 31.90 0.56
N LYS A 295 10.43 31.82 -0.02
CA LYS A 295 10.23 31.51 -1.43
C LYS A 295 9.09 32.33 -1.98
N ASP A 296 9.30 32.98 -3.12
CA ASP A 296 8.33 33.83 -3.82
C ASP A 296 7.66 34.89 -2.92
N GLY A 297 8.43 35.47 -1.99
CA GLY A 297 7.94 36.48 -1.03
C GLY A 297 7.06 35.94 0.09
N ARG A 298 7.01 34.61 0.27
CA ARG A 298 6.35 33.91 1.38
C ARG A 298 7.38 33.21 2.25
N GLU A 299 7.07 33.08 3.51
CA GLU A 299 7.91 32.38 4.49
C GLU A 299 7.28 31.05 4.86
N TYR A 300 8.01 29.96 4.59
CA TYR A 300 7.57 28.60 4.85
C TYR A 300 8.41 27.98 5.97
N GLN A 301 7.73 27.36 6.94
CA GLN A 301 8.37 26.52 7.96
C GLN A 301 8.33 25.08 7.50
N PHE A 302 9.47 24.39 7.58
CA PHE A 302 9.66 22.97 7.29
C PHE A 302 9.89 22.26 8.61
N ASP A 303 8.99 21.37 8.98
CA ASP A 303 9.10 20.49 10.16
C ASP A 303 9.36 19.07 9.71
N MET A 304 10.49 18.52 10.08
CA MET A 304 10.93 17.19 9.71
C MET A 304 10.98 16.29 10.93
N THR A 305 10.28 15.18 10.87
CA THR A 305 10.22 14.21 11.97
C THR A 305 10.52 12.81 11.45
N ARG A 306 11.47 12.14 12.12
CA ARG A 306 11.84 10.76 11.84
C ARG A 306 10.73 9.79 12.23
N ILE A 307 10.42 8.83 11.34
CA ILE A 307 9.50 7.73 11.60
C ILE A 307 10.30 6.50 12.01
N GLN A 308 9.92 5.90 13.13
CA GLN A 308 10.49 4.65 13.61
C GLN A 308 9.41 3.58 13.73
N ALA A 309 9.73 2.34 13.31
CA ALA A 309 8.93 1.16 13.55
C ALA A 309 9.84 0.05 14.08
N ASP A 310 9.43 -0.61 15.15
CA ASP A 310 10.18 -1.68 15.83
C ASP A 310 11.63 -1.29 16.23
N GLY A 311 11.87 0.02 16.48
CA GLY A 311 13.19 0.55 16.86
C GLY A 311 14.11 0.87 15.67
N GLU A 312 13.70 0.58 14.44
CA GLU A 312 14.44 0.92 13.24
C GLU A 312 13.85 2.18 12.56
N THR A 313 14.71 3.00 11.94
CA THR A 313 14.28 4.16 11.16
C THR A 313 13.70 3.68 9.83
N VAL A 314 12.41 3.93 9.63
CA VAL A 314 11.68 3.60 8.40
C VAL A 314 11.77 4.74 7.40
N GLY A 315 11.83 5.99 7.89
CA GLY A 315 11.88 7.17 7.04
C GLY A 315 11.66 8.45 7.81
N ALA A 316 11.18 9.50 7.13
CA ALA A 316 10.83 10.78 7.73
C ALA A 316 9.54 11.35 7.14
N VAL A 317 8.86 12.18 7.91
CA VAL A 317 7.79 13.07 7.45
C VAL A 317 8.33 14.49 7.40
N LEU A 318 8.07 15.17 6.31
CA LEU A 318 8.27 16.59 6.16
C LEU A 318 6.88 17.26 6.08
N LEU A 319 6.62 18.19 6.97
CA LEU A 319 5.48 19.09 6.93
C LEU A 319 5.94 20.50 6.55
N THR A 320 5.18 21.18 5.70
CA THR A 320 5.45 22.57 5.33
C THR A 320 4.25 23.45 5.68
N PHE A 321 4.52 24.56 6.34
CA PHE A 321 3.51 25.52 6.78
C PHE A 321 3.83 26.90 6.18
N ASP A 322 2.83 27.58 5.61
CA ASP A 322 2.96 29.00 5.28
C ASP A 322 2.83 29.80 6.59
N VAL A 323 3.95 30.37 7.01
CA VAL A 323 4.06 31.16 8.26
C VAL A 323 4.23 32.64 7.97
N THR A 324 3.95 33.08 6.75
CA THR A 324 4.20 34.45 6.27
C THR A 324 3.52 35.48 7.17
N GLU A 325 2.23 35.31 7.43
CA GLU A 325 1.50 36.27 8.29
C GLU A 325 2.00 36.23 9.75
N GLN A 326 2.29 35.04 10.25
CA GLN A 326 2.75 34.85 11.64
C GLN A 326 4.13 35.46 11.85
N THR A 327 5.07 35.22 10.95
CA THR A 327 6.44 35.77 11.04
C THR A 327 6.43 37.28 10.80
N PHE A 328 5.61 37.79 9.88
CA PHE A 328 5.40 39.21 9.68
C PHE A 328 4.85 39.88 10.95
N ALA A 329 3.82 39.32 11.56
CA ALA A 329 3.26 39.83 12.81
C ALA A 329 4.28 39.81 13.95
N GLN A 330 5.06 38.71 14.07
CA GLN A 330 6.10 38.58 15.08
C GLN A 330 7.25 39.57 14.86
N ARG A 331 7.68 39.80 13.61
CA ARG A 331 8.71 40.80 13.25
C ARG A 331 8.22 42.20 13.59
N ASN A 332 7.02 42.54 13.22
CA ASN A 332 6.40 43.83 13.55
C ASN A 332 6.32 44.06 15.08
N ARG A 333 5.94 43.02 15.82
CA ARG A 333 5.89 43.09 17.30
C ARG A 333 7.28 43.31 17.92
N ARG A 334 8.31 42.62 17.40
CA ARG A 334 9.71 42.83 17.89
C ARG A 334 10.21 44.21 17.56
N GLU A 335 9.99 44.71 16.33
CA GLU A 335 10.37 46.06 15.90
C GLU A 335 9.63 47.13 16.72
N PHE A 336 8.32 46.94 16.97
CA PHE A 336 7.53 47.81 17.82
C PHE A 336 8.13 47.89 19.23
N THR A 337 8.41 46.75 19.87
CA THR A 337 8.98 46.72 21.23
C THR A 337 10.35 47.38 21.29
N ALA A 338 11.21 47.17 20.30
CA ALA A 338 12.51 47.81 20.20
C ALA A 338 12.40 49.34 20.05
N ASN A 339 11.49 49.77 19.15
CA ASN A 339 11.27 51.20 18.89
C ASN A 339 10.66 51.91 20.11
N VAL A 340 9.67 51.29 20.80
CA VAL A 340 9.13 51.79 22.08
C VAL A 340 10.25 52.02 23.10
N SER A 341 11.10 51.01 23.28
CA SER A 341 12.22 51.11 24.26
C SER A 341 13.15 52.26 23.92
N HIS A 342 13.47 52.44 22.64
CA HIS A 342 14.36 53.51 22.17
C HIS A 342 13.73 54.90 22.35
N GLU A 343 12.44 55.07 21.94
CA GLU A 343 11.73 56.35 21.98
C GLU A 343 11.36 56.78 23.40
N LEU A 344 11.24 55.85 24.38
CA LEU A 344 11.10 56.13 25.82
C LEU A 344 12.43 56.52 26.45
N LYS A 345 13.55 55.87 26.08
CA LYS A 345 14.86 56.10 26.68
C LYS A 345 15.40 57.50 26.37
N THR A 346 15.16 58.03 25.17
CA THR A 346 15.70 59.33 24.72
C THR A 346 15.18 60.51 25.57
N PRO A 347 13.86 60.75 25.76
CA PRO A 347 13.34 61.80 26.61
C PRO A 347 13.71 61.61 28.09
N LEU A 348 13.71 60.35 28.58
CA LEU A 348 14.10 60.06 29.94
C LEU A 348 15.55 60.43 30.21
N GLN A 349 16.48 60.18 29.28
CA GLN A 349 17.87 60.61 29.39
C GLN A 349 17.99 62.12 29.35
N GLY A 350 17.17 62.83 28.55
CA GLY A 350 17.12 64.28 28.54
C GLY A 350 16.67 64.88 29.86
N ILE A 351 15.64 64.26 30.48
CA ILE A 351 15.17 64.66 31.83
C ILE A 351 16.26 64.45 32.90
N ILE A 352 16.84 63.24 32.93
CA ILE A 352 17.88 62.87 33.91
C ILE A 352 19.09 63.79 33.75
N GLY A 353 19.64 63.96 32.54
CA GLY A 353 20.80 64.78 32.30
C GLY A 353 20.56 66.26 32.62
N SER A 354 19.37 66.78 32.34
CA SER A 354 19.03 68.17 32.71
C SER A 354 18.88 68.30 34.23
N ALA A 355 18.33 67.31 34.92
CA ALA A 355 18.23 67.31 36.39
C ALA A 355 19.60 67.21 37.05
N GLU A 356 20.49 66.33 36.57
CA GLU A 356 21.87 66.17 37.08
C GLU A 356 22.70 67.46 36.94
N LEU A 357 22.54 68.16 35.79
CA LEU A 357 23.21 69.45 35.59
C LEU A 357 22.70 70.54 36.54
N LEU A 358 21.40 70.58 36.83
CA LEU A 358 20.82 71.46 37.81
C LEU A 358 21.29 71.12 39.27
N GLU A 359 21.30 69.83 39.60
CA GLU A 359 21.72 69.33 40.94
C GLU A 359 23.19 69.57 41.22
N SER A 360 24.04 69.38 40.20
CA SER A 360 25.50 69.61 40.32
C SER A 360 25.90 71.09 40.44
N GLY A 361 24.97 72.03 40.30
CA GLY A 361 25.22 73.45 40.32
C GLY A 361 26.01 73.99 39.13
N MET A 362 26.13 73.23 38.07
CA MET A 362 26.79 73.61 36.81
C MET A 362 25.99 74.57 35.96
N VAL A 363 24.71 74.75 36.24
CA VAL A 363 23.77 75.61 35.46
C VAL A 363 23.76 76.99 36.13
N GLN A 364 24.00 78.03 35.35
CA GLN A 364 23.88 79.41 35.83
C GLN A 364 22.41 79.74 36.22
N PRO A 365 22.18 80.56 37.24
CA PRO A 365 20.84 80.89 37.73
C PRO A 365 19.88 81.40 36.58
N GLU A 366 20.43 82.11 35.63
CA GLU A 366 19.71 82.66 34.47
C GLU A 366 19.23 81.59 33.52
N ASP A 367 19.95 80.44 33.41
CA ASP A 367 19.57 79.29 32.53
C ASP A 367 18.68 78.27 33.23
N MET A 368 18.54 78.28 34.55
CA MET A 368 17.64 77.32 35.31
C MET A 368 16.23 77.22 34.73
N PRO A 369 15.55 78.32 34.40
CA PRO A 369 14.20 78.23 33.86
C PRO A 369 14.14 77.44 32.50
N ARG A 370 15.22 77.53 31.74
CA ARG A 370 15.35 76.81 30.47
C ARG A 370 15.49 75.30 30.68
N PHE A 371 16.32 74.86 31.60
CA PHE A 371 16.50 73.44 31.98
C PHE A 371 15.22 72.85 32.59
N VAL A 372 14.57 73.60 33.53
CA VAL A 372 13.26 73.16 34.06
C VAL A 372 12.20 73.08 32.95
N GLY A 373 12.22 74.04 32.02
CA GLY A 373 11.32 74.04 30.84
C GLY A 373 11.62 72.84 29.94
N HIS A 374 12.86 72.44 29.74
CA HIS A 374 13.28 71.27 29.01
C HIS A 374 12.77 69.98 29.70
N ILE A 375 12.98 69.80 31.03
CA ILE A 375 12.48 68.66 31.80
C ILE A 375 10.97 68.54 31.65
N ARG A 376 10.22 69.64 31.80
CA ARG A 376 8.76 69.67 31.65
C ARG A 376 8.31 69.25 30.24
N SER A 377 9.02 69.77 29.22
CA SER A 377 8.72 69.43 27.81
C SER A 377 8.94 67.96 27.50
N GLU A 378 10.07 67.40 27.94
CA GLU A 378 10.38 65.98 27.74
C GLU A 378 9.46 65.04 28.56
N ALA A 379 9.09 65.44 29.77
CA ALA A 379 8.11 64.71 30.57
C ALA A 379 6.70 64.69 29.89
N GLN A 380 6.26 65.86 29.38
CA GLN A 380 4.99 65.91 28.64
C GLN A 380 4.98 65.07 27.37
N ARG A 381 6.13 65.08 26.64
CA ARG A 381 6.34 64.22 25.48
C ARG A 381 6.24 62.74 25.83
N LEU A 382 6.85 62.35 26.97
CA LEU A 382 6.83 60.98 27.47
C LEU A 382 5.40 60.51 27.80
N VAL A 383 4.60 61.35 28.46
CA VAL A 383 3.20 61.08 28.78
C VAL A 383 2.37 60.90 27.48
N THR A 384 2.58 61.78 26.49
CA THR A 384 1.91 61.65 25.20
C THR A 384 2.27 60.32 24.52
N LEU A 385 3.56 59.96 24.49
CA LEU A 385 4.03 58.71 23.89
C LEU A 385 3.45 57.49 24.60
N ILE A 386 3.39 57.46 25.93
CA ILE A 386 2.79 56.36 26.70
C ILE A 386 1.30 56.24 26.37
N ASN A 387 0.58 57.35 26.32
CA ASN A 387 -0.84 57.34 25.94
C ASN A 387 -1.05 56.82 24.52
N ASP A 388 -0.24 57.23 23.54
CA ASP A 388 -0.26 56.75 22.16
C ASP A 388 -0.01 55.22 22.08
N ILE A 389 0.92 54.69 22.85
CA ILE A 389 1.21 53.25 22.95
C ILE A 389 0.03 52.48 23.53
N ILE A 390 -0.56 52.95 24.65
CA ILE A 390 -1.70 52.30 25.28
C ILE A 390 -2.86 52.24 24.27
N ARG A 391 -3.16 53.31 23.55
CA ARG A 391 -4.24 53.40 22.56
C ARG A 391 -4.00 52.46 21.41
N LEU A 392 -2.75 52.38 20.91
CA LEU A 392 -2.43 51.48 19.84
C LEU A 392 -2.56 50.00 20.26
N SER A 393 -2.21 49.69 21.52
CA SER A 393 -2.44 48.35 22.10
C SER A 393 -3.94 48.02 22.22
N GLU A 394 -4.74 48.98 22.68
CA GLU A 394 -6.22 48.80 22.73
C GLU A 394 -6.81 48.50 21.33
N LEU A 395 -6.33 49.17 20.29
CA LEU A 395 -6.77 48.95 18.90
C LEU A 395 -6.27 47.63 18.33
N ASP A 396 -5.05 47.18 18.68
CA ASP A 396 -4.49 45.90 18.25
C ASP A 396 -5.21 44.68 18.88
N GLU A 397 -5.66 44.80 20.13
CA GLU A 397 -6.34 43.73 20.85
C GLU A 397 -7.79 43.51 20.37
N GLY A 398 -8.35 44.45 19.58
CA GLY A 398 -9.65 44.31 18.96
C GLY A 398 -10.82 44.23 19.95
N GLY A 399 -10.68 44.81 21.15
CA GLY A 399 -11.75 44.86 22.16
C GLY A 399 -12.99 45.56 21.62
N ALA A 400 -14.18 44.98 21.86
CA ALA A 400 -15.45 45.60 21.47
C ALA A 400 -15.68 46.89 22.27
N LEU A 401 -15.44 48.04 21.63
CA LEU A 401 -15.77 49.35 22.18
C LEU A 401 -17.23 49.70 21.81
N PRO A 402 -17.97 50.39 22.68
CA PRO A 402 -19.36 50.76 22.38
C PRO A 402 -19.40 51.72 21.18
N MET A 403 -20.13 51.31 20.16
CA MET A 403 -20.42 52.14 18.98
C MET A 403 -21.63 53.00 19.27
N GLU A 404 -21.56 54.27 18.90
CA GLU A 404 -22.65 55.25 19.02
C GLU A 404 -22.82 56.03 17.70
N PRO A 405 -24.00 56.63 17.45
CA PRO A 405 -24.15 57.51 16.29
C PRO A 405 -23.28 58.78 16.48
N VAL A 406 -22.33 58.99 15.58
CA VAL A 406 -21.40 60.13 15.62
C VAL A 406 -21.67 61.01 14.42
N GLU A 407 -22.04 62.26 14.67
CA GLU A 407 -22.17 63.29 13.62
C GLU A 407 -20.80 63.90 13.35
N LEU A 408 -20.29 63.66 12.12
CA LEU A 408 -18.92 63.93 11.75
C LEU A 408 -18.59 65.43 11.59
N LEU A 409 -19.50 66.23 11.09
CA LEU A 409 -19.25 67.66 10.86
C LEU A 409 -19.12 68.40 12.20
N THR A 410 -19.98 68.10 13.19
CA THR A 410 -19.86 68.62 14.55
C THR A 410 -18.59 68.13 15.24
N LEU A 411 -18.27 66.82 15.10
CA LEU A 411 -17.03 66.28 15.66
C LEU A 411 -15.79 66.97 15.09
N CYS A 412 -15.74 67.22 13.79
CA CYS A 412 -14.60 67.98 13.17
C CYS A 412 -14.56 69.41 13.67
N ARG A 413 -15.68 70.09 13.86
CA ARG A 413 -15.72 71.45 14.42
C ARG A 413 -15.21 71.50 15.86
N ASP A 414 -15.71 70.58 16.70
CA ASP A 414 -15.27 70.47 18.12
C ASP A 414 -13.75 70.20 18.21
N THR A 415 -13.26 69.29 17.37
CA THR A 415 -11.84 68.91 17.34
C THR A 415 -10.95 70.08 16.89
N THR A 416 -11.34 70.79 15.87
CA THR A 416 -10.57 71.96 15.37
C THR A 416 -10.62 73.16 16.31
N ALA A 417 -11.74 73.35 17.03
CA ALA A 417 -11.83 74.40 18.06
C ALA A 417 -10.77 74.17 19.16
N GLY A 418 -10.47 72.91 19.52
CA GLY A 418 -9.38 72.57 20.45
C GLY A 418 -7.96 72.88 19.96
N LEU A 419 -7.77 73.03 18.63
CA LEU A 419 -6.47 73.31 18.00
C LEU A 419 -6.29 74.79 17.58
N SER A 420 -7.28 75.64 17.85
CA SER A 420 -7.26 77.08 17.46
C SER A 420 -6.00 77.84 17.92
N ALA A 421 -5.60 77.68 19.18
CA ALA A 421 -4.40 78.30 19.69
C ALA A 421 -3.10 77.88 19.00
N ALA A 422 -3.02 76.58 18.55
CA ALA A 422 -1.87 76.09 17.78
C ALA A 422 -1.88 76.65 16.36
N ALA A 423 -3.05 76.79 15.76
CA ALA A 423 -3.25 77.37 14.42
C ALA A 423 -2.88 78.87 14.42
N GLU A 424 -3.39 79.62 15.39
CA GLU A 424 -3.09 81.04 15.57
C GLU A 424 -1.59 81.32 15.76
N LYS A 425 -0.92 80.49 16.58
CA LYS A 425 0.54 80.61 16.80
C LYS A 425 1.36 80.43 15.53
N ARG A 426 0.83 79.70 14.52
CA ARG A 426 1.45 79.44 13.25
C ARG A 426 0.83 80.21 12.09
N HIS A 427 -0.07 81.14 12.38
CA HIS A 427 -0.82 81.93 11.39
C HIS A 427 -1.53 81.08 10.32
N VAL A 428 -1.99 79.89 10.70
CA VAL A 428 -2.69 78.94 9.82
C VAL A 428 -4.21 79.14 9.90
N ILE A 429 -4.86 79.31 8.77
CA ILE A 429 -6.32 79.43 8.69
C ILE A 429 -6.95 78.06 8.61
N VAL A 430 -7.82 77.72 9.59
CA VAL A 430 -8.53 76.41 9.61
C VAL A 430 -9.98 76.63 9.25
N SER A 431 -10.51 75.88 8.30
CA SER A 431 -11.92 75.91 7.89
C SER A 431 -12.56 74.52 7.88
N VAL A 432 -13.81 74.43 8.34
CA VAL A 432 -14.59 73.19 8.37
C VAL A 432 -15.89 73.42 7.58
N THR A 433 -16.09 72.62 6.55
CA THR A 433 -17.24 72.71 5.64
C THR A 433 -17.81 71.31 5.36
N GLY A 434 -19.01 71.23 4.83
CA GLY A 434 -19.56 69.95 4.35
C GLY A 434 -20.98 69.70 4.82
N GLU A 435 -21.38 68.45 4.71
CA GLU A 435 -22.74 67.95 5.01
C GLU A 435 -22.78 67.32 6.42
N GLU A 436 -23.93 67.36 7.06
CA GLU A 436 -24.19 66.63 8.29
C GLU A 436 -24.35 65.16 7.99
N VAL A 437 -23.31 64.37 8.31
CA VAL A 437 -23.24 62.93 8.07
C VAL A 437 -23.01 62.22 9.40
N THR A 438 -23.87 61.25 9.74
CA THR A 438 -23.73 60.44 10.96
C THR A 438 -23.27 59.03 10.59
N VAL A 439 -22.26 58.55 11.31
CA VAL A 439 -21.73 57.18 11.19
C VAL A 439 -21.82 56.46 12.51
N PRO A 440 -22.01 55.13 12.53
CA PRO A 440 -21.81 54.35 13.75
C PRO A 440 -20.30 54.32 14.08
N GLY A 441 -19.95 54.73 15.30
CA GLY A 441 -18.51 54.76 15.62
C GLY A 441 -18.23 55.04 17.09
N VAL A 442 -17.00 54.87 17.48
CA VAL A 442 -16.49 55.25 18.81
C VAL A 442 -16.04 56.70 18.76
N ARG A 443 -16.89 57.60 19.28
CA ARG A 443 -16.66 59.07 19.23
C ARG A 443 -15.24 59.49 19.64
N ARG A 444 -14.70 58.88 20.71
CA ARG A 444 -13.34 59.15 21.17
C ARG A 444 -12.30 58.84 20.10
N LEU A 445 -12.36 57.67 19.44
CA LEU A 445 -11.41 57.26 18.41
C LEU A 445 -11.52 58.14 17.16
N LEU A 446 -12.73 58.45 16.70
CA LEU A 446 -12.95 59.33 15.56
C LEU A 446 -12.45 60.74 15.83
N SER A 447 -12.71 61.29 17.06
CA SER A 447 -12.16 62.59 17.46
C SER A 447 -10.61 62.60 17.39
N GLU A 448 -10.00 61.52 17.80
CA GLU A 448 -8.53 61.36 17.77
C GLU A 448 -7.98 61.25 16.35
N VAL A 449 -8.68 60.56 15.43
CA VAL A 449 -8.33 60.50 14.00
C VAL A 449 -8.25 61.94 13.46
N PHE A 450 -9.31 62.74 13.64
CA PHE A 450 -9.35 64.11 13.11
C PHE A 450 -8.38 65.03 13.85
N ALA A 451 -8.18 64.87 15.14
CA ALA A 451 -7.18 65.64 15.92
C ALA A 451 -5.77 65.41 15.37
N ASN A 452 -5.38 64.13 15.14
CA ASN A 452 -4.06 63.78 14.64
C ASN A 452 -3.85 64.34 13.20
N LEU A 453 -4.85 64.23 12.32
CA LEU A 453 -4.77 64.77 10.96
C LEU A 453 -4.68 66.31 10.96
N CYS A 454 -5.52 66.99 11.77
CA CYS A 454 -5.52 68.45 11.84
C CYS A 454 -4.23 68.98 12.53
N ASP A 455 -3.75 68.35 13.61
CA ASP A 455 -2.49 68.72 14.25
C ASP A 455 -1.30 68.61 13.30
N ASN A 456 -1.23 67.51 12.54
CA ASN A 456 -0.23 67.34 11.50
C ASN A 456 -0.35 68.42 10.41
N ALA A 457 -1.55 68.71 9.91
CA ALA A 457 -1.80 69.71 8.90
C ALA A 457 -1.43 71.14 9.34
N ILE A 458 -1.60 71.47 10.64
CA ILE A 458 -1.16 72.74 11.23
C ILE A 458 0.35 72.76 11.44
N LYS A 459 0.88 71.69 11.94
CA LYS A 459 2.30 71.56 12.36
C LYS A 459 3.28 71.60 11.21
N TYR A 460 2.93 70.98 10.08
CA TYR A 460 3.75 70.90 8.88
C TYR A 460 3.29 71.90 7.80
N ASN A 461 2.44 72.89 8.19
CA ASN A 461 2.04 73.96 7.29
C ASN A 461 3.14 75.01 7.10
N VAL A 462 2.99 75.81 6.07
CA VAL A 462 3.78 77.02 5.87
C VAL A 462 3.15 78.17 6.65
N ASP A 463 3.94 79.21 6.98
CA ASP A 463 3.43 80.39 7.69
C ASP A 463 2.39 81.12 6.82
N GLY A 464 1.21 81.42 7.38
CA GLY A 464 0.09 82.00 6.65
C GLY A 464 -0.67 81.01 5.75
N GLY A 465 -0.39 79.71 5.86
CA GLY A 465 -1.06 78.66 5.11
C GLY A 465 -2.50 78.38 5.59
N SER A 466 -3.12 77.34 5.02
CA SER A 466 -4.50 76.96 5.36
C SER A 466 -4.68 75.43 5.54
N VAL A 467 -5.67 75.06 6.36
CA VAL A 467 -6.17 73.71 6.52
C VAL A 467 -7.65 73.70 6.24
N ALA A 468 -8.09 72.91 5.28
CA ALA A 468 -9.50 72.75 4.93
C ALA A 468 -9.99 71.34 5.24
N ILE A 469 -11.02 71.26 6.08
CA ILE A 469 -11.68 69.98 6.40
C ILE A 469 -13.03 70.01 5.70
N HIS A 470 -13.31 68.94 4.92
CA HIS A 470 -14.56 68.81 4.21
C HIS A 470 -15.21 67.47 4.46
N VAL A 471 -16.45 67.49 4.95
CA VAL A 471 -17.25 66.28 5.20
C VAL A 471 -18.26 66.12 4.06
N SER A 472 -18.29 64.99 3.42
CA SER A 472 -19.21 64.68 2.34
C SER A 472 -19.71 63.24 2.42
N ARG A 473 -20.84 62.96 1.78
CA ARG A 473 -21.37 61.62 1.58
C ARG A 473 -21.07 61.15 0.16
N LYS A 474 -20.48 59.95 0.04
CA LYS A 474 -20.24 59.30 -1.26
C LYS A 474 -20.87 57.90 -1.28
N GLY A 475 -22.11 57.80 -1.80
CA GLY A 475 -22.87 56.53 -1.79
C GLY A 475 -23.17 56.09 -0.36
N ASP A 476 -22.70 54.87 0.00
CA ASP A 476 -22.89 54.27 1.34
C ASP A 476 -21.77 54.61 2.34
N ASN A 477 -20.90 55.53 1.99
CA ASN A 477 -19.78 55.95 2.83
C ASN A 477 -19.82 57.45 3.13
N ALA A 478 -19.36 57.82 4.33
CA ALA A 478 -18.96 59.17 4.70
C ALA A 478 -17.49 59.38 4.34
N CYS A 479 -17.16 60.50 3.74
CA CYS A 479 -15.78 60.86 3.43
C CYS A 479 -15.43 62.17 4.14
N VAL A 480 -14.35 62.14 4.93
CA VAL A 480 -13.76 63.34 5.53
C VAL A 480 -12.40 63.59 4.94
N THR A 481 -12.24 64.71 4.24
CA THR A 481 -10.94 65.15 3.70
C THR A 481 -10.32 66.23 4.57
N VAL A 482 -9.04 66.06 4.89
CA VAL A 482 -8.22 67.08 5.59
C VAL A 482 -7.11 67.48 4.62
N SER A 483 -7.15 68.70 4.10
CA SER A 483 -6.21 69.23 3.11
C SER A 483 -5.43 70.37 3.70
N ASP A 484 -4.10 70.41 3.56
CA ASP A 484 -3.20 71.48 3.96
C ASP A 484 -2.41 72.06 2.77
N THR A 485 -1.93 73.26 2.95
CA THR A 485 -1.02 73.95 2.00
C THR A 485 0.44 73.89 2.45
N GLY A 486 0.82 72.90 3.23
CA GLY A 486 2.11 72.75 3.88
C GLY A 486 3.22 72.26 2.98
N ILE A 487 4.25 71.76 3.57
CA ILE A 487 5.50 71.30 2.89
C ILE A 487 5.29 70.06 1.99
N GLY A 488 4.17 69.32 2.20
CA GLY A 488 3.94 68.06 1.50
C GLY A 488 4.85 66.92 1.95
N ILE A 489 4.66 65.73 1.35
CA ILE A 489 5.39 64.49 1.66
C ILE A 489 6.02 63.98 0.35
N PRO A 490 7.38 63.77 0.30
CA PRO A 490 8.06 63.17 -0.84
C PRO A 490 7.51 61.78 -1.17
N ALA A 491 7.43 61.44 -2.47
CA ALA A 491 6.80 60.19 -2.95
C ALA A 491 7.38 58.91 -2.32
N GLU A 492 8.69 58.89 -2.07
CA GLU A 492 9.38 57.75 -1.46
C GLU A 492 8.99 57.48 0.01
N HIS A 493 8.39 58.44 0.67
CA HIS A 493 7.95 58.33 2.07
C HIS A 493 6.42 58.05 2.22
N GLN A 494 5.62 58.31 1.18
CA GLN A 494 4.15 58.24 1.27
C GLN A 494 3.59 56.87 1.66
N SER A 495 4.20 55.79 1.19
CA SER A 495 3.78 54.42 1.57
C SER A 495 4.09 54.10 3.02
N ARG A 496 5.08 54.77 3.62
CA ARG A 496 5.63 54.49 4.93
C ARG A 496 5.14 55.39 6.05
N VAL A 497 4.50 56.51 5.76
CA VAL A 497 4.07 57.48 6.79
C VAL A 497 3.05 56.89 7.79
N PHE A 498 2.38 55.78 7.47
CA PHE A 498 1.48 55.06 8.34
C PHE A 498 2.15 53.94 9.17
N GLU A 499 3.48 53.70 8.94
CA GLU A 499 4.27 52.80 9.76
C GLU A 499 4.45 53.38 11.17
N ARG A 500 4.48 52.53 12.20
CA ARG A 500 4.70 52.93 13.60
C ARG A 500 6.09 53.52 13.80
N PHE A 501 6.20 54.67 14.48
CA PHE A 501 7.44 55.41 14.72
C PHE A 501 8.11 55.96 13.47
N TYR A 502 7.46 55.89 12.29
CA TYR A 502 8.03 56.41 11.08
C TYR A 502 7.99 57.93 11.02
N ARG A 503 9.08 58.54 10.57
CA ARG A 503 9.23 59.99 10.42
C ARG A 503 10.11 60.28 9.20
N VAL A 504 9.69 61.22 8.35
CA VAL A 504 10.41 61.61 7.13
C VAL A 504 11.79 62.21 7.49
N ASP A 505 11.87 63.03 8.55
CA ASP A 505 13.13 63.62 9.00
C ASP A 505 13.24 63.48 10.54
N LYS A 506 14.27 62.75 10.99
CA LYS A 506 14.57 62.54 12.41
C LYS A 506 15.26 63.73 13.09
N SER A 507 15.89 64.64 12.29
CA SER A 507 16.68 65.76 12.81
C SER A 507 15.85 67.00 13.10
N HIS A 508 14.99 67.42 12.18
CA HIS A 508 14.09 68.56 12.33
C HIS A 508 12.87 68.30 13.20
N SER A 509 12.51 67.09 13.34
CA SER A 509 11.30 66.69 14.09
C SER A 509 11.48 66.60 15.60
N LYS A 510 12.71 66.68 16.14
CA LYS A 510 12.94 66.82 17.60
C LYS A 510 12.39 68.14 18.16
N SER A 511 12.44 69.24 17.39
CA SER A 511 11.87 70.53 17.77
C SER A 511 10.34 70.60 17.65
N SER A 512 9.72 69.70 16.86
CA SER A 512 8.28 69.67 16.60
C SER A 512 7.49 68.67 17.43
N GLY A 513 8.14 67.85 18.30
CA GLY A 513 7.51 67.05 19.37
C GLY A 513 6.64 65.85 18.92
N GLY A 514 6.75 65.37 17.68
CA GLY A 514 5.92 64.24 17.23
C GLY A 514 6.42 62.89 17.68
N THR A 515 5.50 61.97 18.04
CA THR A 515 5.78 60.59 18.49
C THR A 515 6.03 59.61 17.34
N GLY A 516 5.57 59.93 16.10
CA GLY A 516 5.57 59.03 14.97
C GLY A 516 4.50 57.94 15.06
N LEU A 517 3.57 58.04 16.00
CA LEU A 517 2.46 57.10 16.17
C LEU A 517 1.12 57.67 15.66
N GLY A 518 0.97 59.00 15.54
CA GLY A 518 -0.32 59.63 15.20
C GLY A 518 -0.95 59.10 13.91
N LEU A 519 -0.20 58.98 12.79
CA LEU A 519 -0.76 58.46 11.53
C LEU A 519 -1.01 56.96 11.57
N SER A 520 -0.25 56.18 12.33
CA SER A 520 -0.55 54.77 12.56
C SER A 520 -1.84 54.59 13.40
N ILE A 521 -2.06 55.43 14.39
CA ILE A 521 -3.33 55.46 15.16
C ILE A 521 -4.51 55.79 14.21
N VAL A 522 -4.36 56.79 13.30
CA VAL A 522 -5.36 57.13 12.31
C VAL A 522 -5.73 55.94 11.44
N LYS A 523 -4.73 55.20 10.92
CA LYS A 523 -4.93 53.99 10.11
C LYS A 523 -5.65 52.88 10.88
N HIS A 524 -5.23 52.58 12.10
CA HIS A 524 -5.84 51.50 12.91
C HIS A 524 -7.27 51.88 13.37
N ALA A 525 -7.48 53.16 13.77
CA ALA A 525 -8.79 53.60 14.15
C ALA A 525 -9.77 53.64 12.98
N ALA A 526 -9.35 54.04 11.77
CA ALA A 526 -10.17 53.95 10.58
C ALA A 526 -10.52 52.48 10.25
N ALA A 527 -9.53 51.56 10.29
CA ALA A 527 -9.72 50.12 10.09
C ALA A 527 -10.66 49.50 11.14
N TYR A 528 -10.58 49.94 12.42
CA TYR A 528 -11.51 49.52 13.47
C TYR A 528 -12.96 49.85 13.14
N HIS A 529 -13.19 50.95 12.38
CA HIS A 529 -14.51 51.36 11.90
C HIS A 529 -14.80 50.84 10.47
N HIS A 530 -14.08 49.81 10.01
CA HIS A 530 -14.19 49.24 8.65
C HIS A 530 -14.00 50.29 7.53
N GLY A 531 -13.29 51.35 7.83
CA GLY A 531 -12.97 52.44 6.93
C GLY A 531 -11.57 52.35 6.36
N THR A 532 -11.25 53.29 5.49
CA THR A 532 -9.92 53.43 4.86
C THR A 532 -9.37 54.83 5.00
N VAL A 533 -8.04 54.96 4.90
CA VAL A 533 -7.35 56.28 4.83
C VAL A 533 -6.48 56.31 3.58
N GLU A 534 -6.70 57.33 2.75
CA GLU A 534 -5.94 57.59 1.54
C GLU A 534 -5.13 58.85 1.70
N LEU A 535 -3.97 58.91 1.02
CA LEU A 535 -3.03 60.04 1.01
C LEU A 535 -2.77 60.51 -0.40
N ASP A 536 -2.97 61.78 -0.67
CA ASP A 536 -2.49 62.47 -1.86
C ASP A 536 -1.62 63.66 -1.42
N SER A 537 -0.34 63.65 -1.79
CA SER A 537 0.60 64.68 -1.38
C SER A 537 1.63 64.96 -2.47
N ARG A 538 2.01 66.24 -2.55
CA ARG A 538 3.12 66.65 -3.42
C ARG A 538 4.03 67.58 -2.64
N GLU A 539 5.31 67.28 -2.66
CA GLU A 539 6.31 68.12 -2.00
C GLU A 539 6.19 69.58 -2.46
N GLY A 540 6.16 70.52 -1.48
CA GLY A 540 5.97 71.96 -1.70
C GLY A 540 4.55 72.41 -2.07
N LYS A 541 3.55 71.49 -2.13
CA LYS A 541 2.17 71.81 -2.50
C LYS A 541 1.13 71.47 -1.44
N GLY A 542 1.55 70.80 -0.36
CA GLY A 542 0.65 70.36 0.70
C GLY A 542 0.24 68.92 0.60
N THR A 543 -0.65 68.51 1.55
CA THR A 543 -1.12 67.14 1.71
C THR A 543 -2.60 67.08 1.86
N THR A 544 -3.23 66.05 1.34
CA THR A 544 -4.66 65.72 1.53
C THR A 544 -4.78 64.29 2.04
N PHE A 545 -5.34 64.13 3.23
CA PHE A 545 -5.78 62.86 3.77
C PHE A 545 -7.28 62.70 3.57
N THR A 546 -7.72 61.57 3.07
CA THR A 546 -9.14 61.23 2.89
C THR A 546 -9.46 60.03 3.79
N VAL A 547 -10.31 60.19 4.77
CA VAL A 547 -10.86 59.11 5.65
C VAL A 547 -12.22 58.74 5.12
N THR A 548 -12.39 57.47 4.78
CA THR A 548 -13.68 56.93 4.30
C THR A 548 -14.25 55.99 5.38
N LEU A 549 -15.48 56.20 5.81
CA LEU A 549 -16.14 55.40 6.84
C LEU A 549 -17.51 54.91 6.31
N PRO A 550 -17.90 53.65 6.53
CA PRO A 550 -19.20 53.14 6.11
C PRO A 550 -20.35 53.78 6.94
N LEU A 551 -21.46 54.06 6.29
CA LEU A 551 -22.65 54.61 6.93
C LEU A 551 -23.46 53.55 7.68
N ASN A 552 -23.35 52.30 7.23
CA ASN A 552 -24.00 51.14 7.85
C ASN A 552 -22.89 50.08 8.15
N GLN A 553 -22.88 49.59 9.36
CA GLN A 553 -22.03 48.47 9.78
C GLN A 553 -22.84 47.23 10.04
#